data_3f67b80b4a1dbd237d54ec9df11c296b
#
_entry.id   3f67b80b4a1dbd237d54ec9df11c296b
#
_cell.length_a   1.000
_cell.length_b   1.000
_cell.length_c   1.000
_cell.angle_alpha   90.00
_cell.angle_beta   90.00
_cell.angle_gamma   90.00
#
_symmetry.space_group_name_H-M   'P 1'
#
loop_
_entity.id
_entity.type
_entity.pdbx_description
1 polymer ?
#
loop_
_entity_poly.entity_id
_entity_poly.type
_entity_poly.pdbx_seq_one_letter_code
_entity_poly.pdbx_strand_id
1 'polypeptide(L)'
;LKPCTGVNKQFPLEIGDDCAVISLSEDLLISSDNSVVDVHFPNTFDPYFIAYRSVAIAASDIIAMGAYPEGYLLNITLPEPSDQWFKQFSNGISDFNNDYGTNLIGGDLTKGQLNISVTVFGKKFKNIIKRGGAEVDDEIYVSNAIGYGKQGYELYKKQIFDLPNQYLKPKLLSKEAIKALNPILNSAIDVSDGLLLDLNRICKQSQKGAVVSIHDRVFTNSIEDVVGGDDYVLLFTCPSKHNELVKKILPNSIKLGSITQEKEILVTDKTGKNINFKNLGWDSL
;
A
#
# COMPACT_ATOMS: atom_id res chain seq x y z
N LEU A 1 -10.18 -19.71 3.44
CA LEU A 1 -11.32 -19.29 2.60
C LEU A 1 -11.21 -19.73 1.12
N LYS A 2 -10.04 -20.18 0.64
CA LYS A 2 -9.84 -20.64 -0.75
C LYS A 2 -10.94 -21.57 -1.30
N PRO A 3 -11.52 -22.51 -0.54
CA PRO A 3 -12.63 -23.35 -1.05
C PRO A 3 -13.92 -22.58 -1.36
N CYS A 4 -14.02 -21.31 -0.92
CA CYS A 4 -15.20 -20.46 -1.11
C CYS A 4 -15.09 -19.52 -2.30
N THR A 5 -13.98 -19.58 -3.04
CA THR A 5 -13.70 -18.68 -4.16
C THR A 5 -13.67 -19.42 -5.50
N GLY A 6 -13.84 -18.72 -6.59
CA GLY A 6 -13.83 -19.34 -7.93
C GLY A 6 -13.69 -18.33 -9.05
N VAL A 7 -12.56 -18.39 -9.74
CA VAL A 7 -12.31 -17.59 -10.94
C VAL A 7 -13.24 -17.98 -12.08
N ASN A 8 -13.85 -17.00 -12.74
CA ASN A 8 -14.70 -17.19 -13.90
C ASN A 8 -14.61 -15.95 -14.83
N LYS A 9 -15.42 -15.92 -15.91
CA LYS A 9 -15.40 -14.78 -16.87
C LYS A 9 -15.74 -13.43 -16.23
N GLN A 10 -16.65 -13.41 -15.25
CA GLN A 10 -17.08 -12.18 -14.59
C GLN A 10 -16.13 -11.79 -13.47
N PHE A 11 -15.50 -12.75 -12.81
CA PHE A 11 -14.52 -12.57 -11.74
C PHE A 11 -13.19 -13.21 -12.14
N PRO A 12 -12.40 -12.59 -13.04
CA PRO A 12 -11.19 -13.19 -13.59
C PRO A 12 -9.99 -13.12 -12.63
N LEU A 13 -10.08 -12.36 -11.56
CA LEU A 13 -9.06 -12.24 -10.52
C LEU A 13 -9.75 -12.09 -9.15
N GLU A 14 -9.28 -12.88 -8.19
CA GLU A 14 -9.81 -12.93 -6.83
C GLU A 14 -8.71 -12.92 -5.76
N ILE A 15 -8.90 -13.63 -4.64
CA ILE A 15 -7.93 -13.71 -3.53
C ILE A 15 -6.55 -14.13 -4.03
N GLY A 16 -5.53 -13.33 -3.73
CA GLY A 16 -4.12 -13.58 -4.06
C GLY A 16 -3.41 -12.38 -4.69
N ASP A 17 -4.12 -11.35 -5.05
CA ASP A 17 -3.60 -10.05 -5.49
C ASP A 17 -4.18 -8.92 -4.64
N ASP A 18 -3.78 -7.66 -4.86
CA ASP A 18 -4.21 -6.50 -4.05
C ASP A 18 -5.70 -6.21 -4.19
N CYS A 19 -6.29 -6.49 -5.37
CA CYS A 19 -7.71 -6.28 -5.63
C CYS A 19 -8.35 -7.48 -6.32
N ALA A 20 -9.66 -7.66 -6.17
CA ALA A 20 -10.46 -8.45 -7.10
C ALA A 20 -10.72 -7.66 -8.39
N VAL A 21 -10.97 -8.37 -9.48
CA VAL A 21 -11.38 -7.77 -10.75
C VAL A 21 -12.77 -8.27 -11.12
N ILE A 22 -13.65 -7.33 -11.43
CA ILE A 22 -14.96 -7.64 -12.00
C ILE A 22 -14.96 -7.20 -13.45
N SER A 23 -15.13 -8.15 -14.37
CA SER A 23 -15.28 -7.88 -15.80
C SER A 23 -16.72 -7.48 -16.10
N LEU A 24 -16.88 -6.18 -16.33
CA LEU A 24 -18.08 -5.57 -16.88
C LEU A 24 -17.80 -5.17 -18.33
N SER A 25 -18.40 -4.10 -18.83
CA SER A 25 -17.99 -3.46 -20.08
C SER A 25 -16.56 -2.88 -20.00
N GLU A 26 -16.16 -2.44 -18.79
CA GLU A 26 -14.81 -2.07 -18.42
C GLU A 26 -14.47 -2.76 -17.10
N ASP A 27 -13.19 -3.18 -16.92
CA ASP A 27 -12.76 -3.81 -15.68
C ASP A 27 -12.85 -2.84 -14.51
N LEU A 28 -13.49 -3.28 -13.43
CA LEU A 28 -13.56 -2.57 -12.16
C LEU A 28 -12.66 -3.30 -11.15
N LEU A 29 -11.78 -2.58 -10.51
CA LEU A 29 -10.96 -3.08 -9.40
C LEU A 29 -11.66 -2.74 -8.10
N ILE A 30 -11.68 -3.70 -7.17
CA ILE A 30 -12.31 -3.53 -5.85
C ILE A 30 -11.36 -4.07 -4.79
N SER A 31 -11.11 -3.28 -3.76
CA SER A 31 -10.45 -3.72 -2.53
C SER A 31 -11.27 -3.34 -1.30
N SER A 32 -11.03 -4.00 -0.18
CA SER A 32 -11.70 -3.69 1.08
C SER A 32 -10.75 -3.90 2.26
N ASP A 33 -10.64 -2.86 3.08
CA ASP A 33 -9.81 -2.83 4.27
C ASP A 33 -10.59 -2.49 5.53
N ASN A 34 -10.11 -3.00 6.66
CA ASN A 34 -10.61 -2.68 7.99
C ASN A 34 -9.52 -1.98 8.81
N SER A 35 -9.88 -0.84 9.40
CA SER A 35 -9.08 -0.14 10.39
C SER A 35 -9.74 -0.29 11.76
N VAL A 36 -9.15 -1.10 12.62
CA VAL A 36 -9.68 -1.45 13.95
C VAL A 36 -8.91 -0.67 15.03
N VAL A 37 -9.63 -0.07 15.96
CA VAL A 37 -9.03 0.63 17.10
C VAL A 37 -8.14 -0.31 17.94
N ASP A 38 -7.04 0.23 18.43
CA ASP A 38 -5.99 -0.46 19.21
C ASP A 38 -5.27 -1.61 18.46
N VAL A 39 -5.58 -1.79 17.17
CA VAL A 39 -4.86 -2.68 16.25
C VAL A 39 -4.15 -1.86 15.17
N HIS A 40 -4.89 -1.05 14.41
CA HIS A 40 -4.38 -0.27 13.28
C HIS A 40 -4.18 1.21 13.62
N PHE A 41 -4.88 1.70 14.62
CA PHE A 41 -4.73 3.06 15.17
C PHE A 41 -5.15 3.10 16.63
N PRO A 42 -4.57 3.99 17.42
CA PRO A 42 -4.91 4.11 18.85
C PRO A 42 -6.28 4.77 19.05
N ASN A 43 -6.94 4.44 20.17
CA ASN A 43 -8.23 5.02 20.55
C ASN A 43 -8.20 6.54 20.80
N THR A 44 -7.02 7.11 21.01
CA THR A 44 -6.80 8.55 21.22
C THR A 44 -6.48 9.31 19.94
N PHE A 45 -6.49 8.65 18.77
CA PHE A 45 -6.27 9.34 17.50
C PHE A 45 -7.37 10.36 17.22
N ASP A 46 -6.96 11.49 16.64
CA ASP A 46 -7.91 12.48 16.13
C ASP A 46 -8.78 11.84 15.03
N PRO A 47 -10.12 11.95 15.11
CA PRO A 47 -11.04 11.41 14.10
C PRO A 47 -10.73 11.84 12.67
N TYR A 48 -10.16 13.03 12.49
CA TYR A 48 -9.68 13.50 11.19
C TYR A 48 -8.65 12.55 10.56
N PHE A 49 -7.63 12.16 11.34
CA PHE A 49 -6.59 11.25 10.85
C PHE A 49 -7.10 9.82 10.71
N ILE A 50 -8.00 9.36 11.60
CA ILE A 50 -8.66 8.05 11.45
C ILE A 50 -9.35 7.98 10.08
N ALA A 51 -10.12 9.01 9.73
CA ALA A 51 -10.86 9.07 8.49
C ALA A 51 -9.95 9.06 7.27
N TYR A 52 -9.02 10.03 7.20
CA TYR A 52 -8.11 10.18 6.07
C TYR A 52 -7.30 8.91 5.83
N ARG A 53 -6.71 8.38 6.91
CA ARG A 53 -5.85 7.21 6.87
C ARG A 53 -6.60 5.94 6.45
N SER A 54 -7.78 5.67 7.00
CA SER A 54 -8.56 4.47 6.66
C SER A 54 -8.91 4.42 5.17
N VAL A 55 -9.23 5.56 4.55
CA VAL A 55 -9.50 5.60 3.11
C VAL A 55 -8.20 5.49 2.30
N ALA A 56 -7.10 6.12 2.76
CA ALA A 56 -5.81 6.04 2.09
C ALA A 56 -5.27 4.60 2.03
N ILE A 57 -5.39 3.85 3.12
CA ILE A 57 -4.96 2.44 3.20
C ILE A 57 -5.68 1.61 2.14
N ALA A 58 -7.01 1.64 2.12
CA ALA A 58 -7.79 0.88 1.15
C ALA A 58 -7.54 1.33 -0.31
N ALA A 59 -7.29 2.62 -0.52
CA ALA A 59 -6.99 3.16 -1.84
C ALA A 59 -5.58 2.80 -2.33
N SER A 60 -4.63 2.47 -1.44
CA SER A 60 -3.29 2.06 -1.83
C SER A 60 -3.27 0.79 -2.67
N ASP A 61 -4.14 -0.18 -2.36
CA ASP A 61 -4.31 -1.42 -3.13
C ASP A 61 -4.70 -1.15 -4.59
N ILE A 62 -5.64 -0.23 -4.80
CA ILE A 62 -6.07 0.18 -6.15
C ILE A 62 -4.90 0.77 -6.94
N ILE A 63 -4.11 1.61 -6.28
CA ILE A 63 -2.92 2.25 -6.88
C ILE A 63 -1.84 1.22 -7.16
N ALA A 64 -1.63 0.27 -6.26
CA ALA A 64 -0.68 -0.83 -6.44
C ALA A 64 -0.97 -1.66 -7.69
N MET A 65 -2.24 -1.81 -8.06
CA MET A 65 -2.64 -2.50 -9.27
C MET A 65 -2.67 -1.61 -10.53
N GLY A 66 -2.03 -0.44 -10.49
CA GLY A 66 -1.92 0.47 -11.65
C GLY A 66 -3.24 1.14 -12.04
N ALA A 67 -4.17 1.24 -11.09
CA ALA A 67 -5.47 1.87 -11.24
C ALA A 67 -5.58 3.14 -10.38
N TYR A 68 -6.73 3.80 -10.41
CA TYR A 68 -6.96 4.98 -9.58
C TYR A 68 -8.33 4.93 -8.91
N PRO A 69 -8.45 5.32 -7.62
CA PRO A 69 -9.70 5.26 -6.89
C PRO A 69 -10.71 6.26 -7.47
N GLU A 70 -11.91 5.79 -7.78
CA GLU A 70 -13.03 6.60 -8.31
C GLU A 70 -14.08 6.90 -7.24
N GLY A 71 -14.26 5.97 -6.29
CA GLY A 71 -15.21 6.10 -5.19
C GLY A 71 -15.06 4.96 -4.18
N TYR A 72 -15.74 5.09 -3.03
CA TYR A 72 -15.70 4.08 -1.98
C TYR A 72 -16.96 4.06 -1.13
N LEU A 73 -17.22 2.88 -0.53
CA LEU A 73 -18.18 2.69 0.56
C LEU A 73 -17.43 2.76 1.89
N LEU A 74 -18.09 3.31 2.92
CA LEU A 74 -17.52 3.50 4.24
C LEU A 74 -18.48 2.98 5.30
N ASN A 75 -18.14 1.89 5.97
CA ASN A 75 -18.90 1.37 7.09
C ASN A 75 -18.18 1.73 8.39
N ILE A 76 -18.89 2.38 9.30
CA ILE A 76 -18.37 2.86 10.58
C ILE A 76 -19.13 2.16 11.70
N THR A 77 -18.40 1.47 12.56
CA THR A 77 -18.90 1.01 13.86
C THR A 77 -18.23 1.83 14.94
N LEU A 78 -18.98 2.43 15.87
CA LEU A 78 -18.43 3.22 16.95
C LEU A 78 -19.33 3.16 18.20
N PRO A 79 -18.75 3.32 19.44
CA PRO A 79 -19.49 3.12 20.67
C PRO A 79 -20.47 4.28 20.94
N GLU A 80 -19.98 5.49 20.98
CA GLU A 80 -20.78 6.71 21.28
C GLU A 80 -20.18 7.91 20.54
N PRO A 81 -20.70 8.24 19.35
CA PRO A 81 -20.21 9.38 18.59
C PRO A 81 -20.75 10.70 19.16
N SER A 82 -19.89 11.73 19.12
CA SER A 82 -20.31 13.11 19.32
C SER A 82 -20.38 13.86 17.98
N ASP A 83 -21.11 14.95 17.94
CA ASP A 83 -21.15 15.85 16.77
C ASP A 83 -19.75 16.35 16.39
N GLN A 84 -18.90 16.60 17.40
CA GLN A 84 -17.52 17.02 17.19
C GLN A 84 -16.70 15.92 16.52
N TRP A 85 -16.86 14.64 16.95
CA TRP A 85 -16.19 13.50 16.36
C TRP A 85 -16.55 13.40 14.86
N PHE A 86 -17.85 13.44 14.53
CA PHE A 86 -18.30 13.37 13.13
C PHE A 86 -17.81 14.55 12.31
N LYS A 87 -17.75 15.75 12.87
CA LYS A 87 -17.23 16.93 12.18
C LYS A 87 -15.75 16.75 11.81
N GLN A 88 -14.92 16.30 12.75
CA GLN A 88 -13.51 16.06 12.50
C GLN A 88 -13.31 14.90 11.49
N PHE A 89 -14.02 13.81 11.67
CA PHE A 89 -14.00 12.67 10.75
C PHE A 89 -14.40 13.08 9.32
N SER A 90 -15.49 13.83 9.17
CA SER A 90 -15.95 14.35 7.87
C SER A 90 -14.92 15.28 7.21
N ASN A 91 -14.19 16.07 7.98
CA ASN A 91 -13.11 16.89 7.44
C ASN A 91 -11.98 16.03 6.87
N GLY A 92 -11.60 14.95 7.56
CA GLY A 92 -10.59 13.99 7.06
C GLY A 92 -11.03 13.30 5.76
N ILE A 93 -12.31 12.90 5.67
CA ILE A 93 -12.91 12.38 4.42
C ILE A 93 -12.85 13.42 3.31
N SER A 94 -13.27 14.66 3.61
CA SER A 94 -13.30 15.74 2.61
C SER A 94 -11.91 16.05 2.06
N ASP A 95 -10.90 16.09 2.94
CA ASP A 95 -9.52 16.36 2.52
C ASP A 95 -8.97 15.22 1.66
N PHE A 96 -9.20 13.94 2.04
CA PHE A 96 -8.82 12.82 1.20
C PHE A 96 -9.47 12.88 -0.19
N ASN A 97 -10.78 13.16 -0.24
CA ASN A 97 -11.52 13.30 -1.49
C ASN A 97 -10.92 14.40 -2.39
N ASN A 98 -10.57 15.55 -1.79
CA ASN A 98 -9.95 16.66 -2.52
C ASN A 98 -8.54 16.31 -3.01
N ASP A 99 -7.72 15.65 -2.18
CA ASP A 99 -6.33 15.29 -2.51
C ASP A 99 -6.27 14.28 -3.65
N TYR A 100 -7.24 13.36 -3.74
CA TYR A 100 -7.22 12.25 -4.70
C TYR A 100 -8.36 12.28 -5.74
N GLY A 101 -9.25 13.25 -5.69
CA GLY A 101 -10.35 13.37 -6.67
C GLY A 101 -11.32 12.19 -6.64
N THR A 102 -11.52 11.57 -5.47
CA THR A 102 -12.43 10.45 -5.24
C THR A 102 -13.67 10.88 -4.45
N ASN A 103 -14.65 9.99 -4.25
CA ASN A 103 -15.88 10.33 -3.56
C ASN A 103 -16.36 9.21 -2.63
N LEU A 104 -16.88 9.58 -1.47
CA LEU A 104 -17.70 8.69 -0.66
C LEU A 104 -19.07 8.52 -1.35
N ILE A 105 -19.44 7.28 -1.71
CA ILE A 105 -20.67 6.98 -2.45
C ILE A 105 -21.75 6.26 -1.65
N GLY A 106 -21.45 5.86 -0.40
CA GLY A 106 -22.39 5.19 0.49
C GLY A 106 -21.70 4.51 1.66
N GLY A 107 -22.43 3.72 2.40
CA GLY A 107 -21.93 2.97 3.55
C GLY A 107 -22.97 2.77 4.63
N ASP A 108 -22.54 2.42 5.84
CA ASP A 108 -23.40 2.13 6.97
C ASP A 108 -22.81 2.70 8.27
N LEU A 109 -23.68 2.93 9.26
CA LEU A 109 -23.31 3.42 10.58
C LEU A 109 -23.93 2.53 11.65
N THR A 110 -23.09 1.87 12.46
CA THR A 110 -23.52 0.89 13.45
C THR A 110 -22.91 1.20 14.82
N LYS A 111 -23.63 0.86 15.91
CA LYS A 111 -23.11 0.99 17.27
C LYS A 111 -22.27 -0.24 17.66
N GLY A 112 -21.05 -0.01 18.17
CA GLY A 112 -20.14 -1.07 18.63
C GLY A 112 -18.73 -0.56 18.90
N GLN A 113 -17.75 -1.44 18.98
CA GLN A 113 -16.34 -1.05 19.10
C GLN A 113 -15.89 -0.33 17.83
N LEU A 114 -15.07 0.72 17.98
CA LEU A 114 -14.63 1.55 16.86
C LEU A 114 -13.89 0.71 15.79
N ASN A 115 -14.48 0.66 14.62
CA ASN A 115 -13.97 -0.02 13.44
C ASN A 115 -14.41 0.73 12.19
N ILE A 116 -13.51 0.94 11.28
CA ILE A 116 -13.75 1.57 9.99
C ILE A 116 -13.48 0.54 8.90
N SER A 117 -14.49 0.23 8.09
CA SER A 117 -14.36 -0.64 6.92
C SER A 117 -14.56 0.18 5.66
N VAL A 118 -13.59 0.16 4.77
CA VAL A 118 -13.61 0.88 3.49
C VAL A 118 -13.61 -0.12 2.36
N THR A 119 -14.58 -0.04 1.46
CA THR A 119 -14.56 -0.77 0.19
C THR A 119 -14.38 0.23 -0.94
N VAL A 120 -13.23 0.21 -1.59
CA VAL A 120 -12.83 1.15 -2.63
C VAL A 120 -12.99 0.55 -4.02
N PHE A 121 -13.38 1.38 -4.97
CA PHE A 121 -13.55 1.05 -6.37
C PHE A 121 -12.60 1.87 -7.22
N GLY A 122 -11.94 1.23 -8.17
CA GLY A 122 -10.99 1.90 -9.06
C GLY A 122 -11.09 1.43 -10.50
N LYS A 123 -10.61 2.29 -11.40
CA LYS A 123 -10.48 2.01 -12.83
C LYS A 123 -9.02 1.94 -13.24
N LYS A 124 -8.67 0.92 -14.01
CA LYS A 124 -7.34 0.80 -14.63
C LYS A 124 -7.12 1.91 -15.66
N PHE A 125 -5.87 2.27 -15.89
CA PHE A 125 -5.50 3.10 -17.03
C PHE A 125 -5.36 2.23 -18.30
N LYS A 126 -4.24 1.56 -18.46
CA LYS A 126 -3.98 0.70 -19.63
C LYS A 126 -3.94 -0.77 -19.24
N ASN A 127 -3.16 -1.09 -18.23
CA ASN A 127 -2.92 -2.45 -17.77
C ASN A 127 -3.43 -2.62 -16.33
N ILE A 128 -3.79 -3.84 -15.96
CA ILE A 128 -3.91 -4.26 -14.55
C ILE A 128 -2.53 -4.79 -14.16
N ILE A 129 -1.89 -4.11 -13.22
CA ILE A 129 -0.58 -4.51 -12.69
C ILE A 129 -0.82 -5.53 -11.58
N LYS A 130 -0.10 -6.65 -11.63
CA LYS A 130 -0.22 -7.73 -10.65
C LYS A 130 1.09 -7.91 -9.91
N ARG A 131 1.04 -8.55 -8.75
CA ARG A 131 2.24 -8.98 -8.02
C ARG A 131 3.06 -9.99 -8.83
N GLY A 132 2.41 -10.87 -9.59
CA GLY A 132 3.00 -11.99 -10.32
C GLY A 132 3.45 -11.66 -11.74
N GLY A 133 3.93 -10.45 -12.01
CA GLY A 133 4.36 -10.01 -13.35
C GLY A 133 5.85 -9.72 -13.50
N ALA A 134 6.66 -9.89 -12.43
CA ALA A 134 8.08 -9.55 -12.48
C ALA A 134 8.87 -10.49 -13.40
N GLU A 135 9.74 -9.91 -14.22
CA GLU A 135 10.62 -10.61 -15.17
C GLU A 135 12.08 -10.54 -14.71
N VAL A 136 12.89 -11.52 -15.14
CA VAL A 136 14.34 -11.51 -14.84
C VAL A 136 14.96 -10.24 -15.41
N ASP A 137 15.90 -9.65 -14.67
CA ASP A 137 16.57 -8.38 -14.96
C ASP A 137 15.68 -7.13 -14.87
N ASP A 138 14.42 -7.28 -14.42
CA ASP A 138 13.64 -6.11 -13.98
C ASP A 138 14.35 -5.43 -12.83
N GLU A 139 14.36 -4.11 -12.85
CA GLU A 139 14.81 -3.32 -11.73
C GLU A 139 13.70 -3.13 -10.70
N ILE A 140 14.06 -3.20 -9.43
CA ILE A 140 13.18 -3.09 -8.28
C ILE A 140 13.28 -1.67 -7.70
N TYR A 141 12.14 -1.01 -7.55
CA TYR A 141 12.03 0.33 -7.00
C TYR A 141 11.01 0.39 -5.87
N VAL A 142 11.27 1.27 -4.91
CA VAL A 142 10.26 1.79 -3.99
C VAL A 142 10.03 3.28 -4.29
N SER A 143 8.77 3.73 -4.26
CA SER A 143 8.41 5.08 -4.70
C SER A 143 8.90 6.20 -3.77
N ASN A 144 9.19 5.88 -2.51
CA ASN A 144 9.74 6.78 -1.49
C ASN A 144 10.45 5.98 -0.39
N ALA A 145 11.17 6.66 0.51
CA ALA A 145 11.72 6.05 1.72
C ALA A 145 10.60 5.49 2.61
N ILE A 146 10.94 4.45 3.38
CA ILE A 146 10.05 3.72 4.28
C ILE A 146 10.43 3.93 5.74
N GLY A 147 9.57 3.48 6.66
CA GLY A 147 9.80 3.52 8.11
C GLY A 147 9.02 4.60 8.83
N TYR A 148 8.23 5.41 8.14
CA TYR A 148 7.36 6.41 8.77
C TYR A 148 6.23 5.75 9.56
N GLY A 149 5.69 4.62 9.08
CA GLY A 149 4.69 3.84 9.80
C GLY A 149 5.19 3.35 11.14
N LYS A 150 6.30 2.60 11.13
CA LYS A 150 6.96 2.12 12.35
C LYS A 150 7.36 3.27 13.28
N GLN A 151 7.97 4.33 12.74
CA GLN A 151 8.35 5.51 13.54
C GLN A 151 7.15 6.14 14.23
N GLY A 152 6.06 6.36 13.50
CA GLY A 152 4.85 6.94 14.07
C GLY A 152 4.27 6.10 15.19
N TYR A 153 4.20 4.79 15.00
CA TYR A 153 3.73 3.85 16.01
C TYR A 153 4.63 3.83 17.28
N GLU A 154 5.96 3.82 17.11
CA GLU A 154 6.90 3.84 18.23
C GLU A 154 6.85 5.16 19.02
N LEU A 155 6.73 6.30 18.33
CA LEU A 155 6.56 7.60 18.99
C LEU A 155 5.24 7.66 19.77
N TYR A 156 4.16 7.17 19.16
CA TYR A 156 2.88 7.08 19.85
C TYR A 156 2.96 6.24 21.13
N LYS A 157 3.58 5.06 21.09
CA LYS A 157 3.79 4.21 22.29
C LYS A 157 4.54 4.93 23.41
N LYS A 158 5.44 5.84 23.06
CA LYS A 158 6.19 6.68 24.00
C LYS A 158 5.41 7.93 24.44
N GLN A 159 4.14 8.06 24.04
CA GLN A 159 3.28 9.24 24.28
C GLN A 159 3.87 10.54 23.70
N ILE A 160 4.60 10.44 22.60
CA ILE A 160 5.10 11.56 21.81
C ILE A 160 4.12 11.76 20.64
N PHE A 161 3.39 12.86 20.64
CA PHE A 161 2.31 13.12 19.68
C PHE A 161 2.71 14.01 18.50
N ASP A 162 3.99 14.40 18.41
CA ASP A 162 4.55 14.99 17.19
C ASP A 162 4.91 13.86 16.21
N LEU A 163 3.90 13.35 15.52
CA LEU A 163 3.98 12.17 14.69
C LEU A 163 4.31 12.55 13.24
N PRO A 164 5.05 11.71 12.49
CA PRO A 164 5.32 11.95 11.08
C PRO A 164 4.03 12.13 10.28
N ASN A 165 3.98 13.15 9.44
CA ASN A 165 2.80 13.43 8.62
C ASN A 165 2.45 12.25 7.70
N GLN A 166 3.44 11.52 7.19
CA GLN A 166 3.25 10.32 6.38
C GLN A 166 2.57 9.17 7.14
N TYR A 167 2.81 9.07 8.46
CA TYR A 167 2.09 8.13 9.31
C TYR A 167 0.64 8.54 9.51
N LEU A 168 0.38 9.83 9.75
CA LEU A 168 -0.96 10.37 9.99
C LEU A 168 -1.79 10.41 8.69
N LYS A 169 -1.16 10.79 7.58
CA LYS A 169 -1.76 10.93 6.25
C LYS A 169 -0.89 10.20 5.23
N PRO A 170 -1.06 8.89 5.03
CA PRO A 170 -0.32 8.15 4.01
C PRO A 170 -0.42 8.84 2.65
N LYS A 171 0.74 9.14 2.05
CA LYS A 171 0.80 9.85 0.77
C LYS A 171 0.87 8.86 -0.37
N LEU A 172 -0.25 8.66 -1.04
CA LEU A 172 -0.33 7.81 -2.22
C LEU A 172 0.20 8.52 -3.47
N LEU A 173 0.48 7.76 -4.52
CA LEU A 173 0.88 8.34 -5.81
C LEU A 173 -0.28 9.09 -6.48
N SER A 174 0.05 10.19 -7.16
CA SER A 174 -0.95 10.96 -7.90
C SER A 174 -1.48 10.21 -9.12
N LYS A 175 -2.64 10.62 -9.60
CA LYS A 175 -3.28 10.07 -10.81
C LYS A 175 -2.35 10.13 -12.02
N GLU A 176 -1.66 11.24 -12.19
CA GLU A 176 -0.71 11.47 -13.30
C GLU A 176 0.50 10.54 -13.19
N ALA A 177 1.03 10.35 -11.98
CA ALA A 177 2.17 9.46 -11.75
C ALA A 177 1.83 8.02 -12.08
N ILE A 178 0.71 7.49 -11.55
CA ILE A 178 0.26 6.12 -11.85
C ILE A 178 -0.07 5.96 -13.33
N LYS A 179 -0.75 6.91 -13.95
CA LYS A 179 -1.05 6.88 -15.39
C LYS A 179 0.22 6.80 -16.24
N ALA A 180 1.26 7.53 -15.85
CA ALA A 180 2.54 7.54 -16.57
C ALA A 180 3.36 6.26 -16.32
N LEU A 181 3.31 5.69 -15.11
CA LEU A 181 4.01 4.46 -14.75
C LEU A 181 3.33 3.20 -15.31
N ASN A 182 1.99 3.17 -15.33
CA ASN A 182 1.21 1.97 -15.68
C ASN A 182 1.69 1.23 -16.95
N PRO A 183 2.07 1.89 -18.06
CA PRO A 183 2.51 1.20 -19.27
C PRO A 183 3.87 0.52 -19.16
N ILE A 184 4.67 0.83 -18.13
CA ILE A 184 6.06 0.37 -18.01
C ILE A 184 6.30 -0.57 -16.82
N LEU A 185 5.30 -0.72 -15.93
CA LEU A 185 5.40 -1.62 -14.78
C LEU A 185 5.12 -3.07 -15.20
N ASN A 186 5.94 -4.00 -14.74
CA ASN A 186 5.72 -5.44 -14.88
C ASN A 186 5.01 -6.01 -13.64
N SER A 187 5.39 -5.58 -12.44
CA SER A 187 4.70 -5.95 -11.20
C SER A 187 4.70 -4.80 -10.19
N ALA A 188 3.73 -4.82 -9.28
CA ALA A 188 3.69 -3.88 -8.16
C ALA A 188 2.89 -4.43 -6.98
N ILE A 189 3.14 -3.84 -5.81
CA ILE A 189 2.45 -4.03 -4.54
C ILE A 189 2.64 -2.75 -3.71
N ASP A 190 1.72 -2.44 -2.81
CA ASP A 190 1.98 -1.43 -1.78
C ASP A 190 2.79 -2.02 -0.61
N VAL A 191 3.53 -1.19 0.11
CA VAL A 191 4.30 -1.61 1.29
C VAL A 191 3.45 -1.41 2.53
N SER A 192 2.67 -2.42 2.87
CA SER A 192 1.78 -2.45 4.03
C SER A 192 2.35 -3.27 5.19
N ASP A 193 2.92 -4.43 4.92
CA ASP A 193 3.42 -5.36 5.94
C ASP A 193 4.94 -5.29 6.12
N GLY A 194 5.64 -4.60 5.24
CA GLY A 194 7.08 -4.39 5.27
C GLY A 194 7.74 -4.69 3.92
N LEU A 195 8.74 -3.89 3.57
CA LEU A 195 9.37 -3.94 2.25
C LEU A 195 9.82 -5.33 1.83
N LEU A 196 10.46 -6.07 2.75
CA LEU A 196 10.99 -7.39 2.42
C LEU A 196 9.90 -8.45 2.31
N LEU A 197 8.83 -8.36 3.12
CA LEU A 197 7.70 -9.28 3.03
C LEU A 197 6.92 -9.06 1.73
N ASP A 198 6.68 -7.80 1.38
CA ASP A 198 5.94 -7.43 0.16
C ASP A 198 6.76 -7.73 -1.10
N LEU A 199 8.09 -7.53 -1.08
CA LEU A 199 8.98 -8.01 -2.14
C LEU A 199 8.92 -9.54 -2.29
N ASN A 200 8.89 -10.27 -1.17
CA ASN A 200 8.77 -11.72 -1.19
C ASN A 200 7.43 -12.18 -1.82
N ARG A 201 6.35 -11.43 -1.64
CA ARG A 201 5.06 -11.69 -2.31
C ARG A 201 5.17 -11.54 -3.83
N ILE A 202 5.81 -10.46 -4.31
CA ILE A 202 6.11 -10.28 -5.74
C ILE A 202 6.95 -11.46 -6.26
N CYS A 203 8.05 -11.78 -5.59
CA CYS A 203 8.96 -12.86 -6.00
C CYS A 203 8.25 -14.21 -6.06
N LYS A 204 7.48 -14.57 -5.04
CA LYS A 204 6.73 -15.82 -4.98
C LYS A 204 5.69 -15.93 -6.09
N GLN A 205 4.89 -14.89 -6.32
CA GLN A 205 3.87 -14.92 -7.37
C GLN A 205 4.46 -14.89 -8.78
N SER A 206 5.61 -14.25 -8.96
CA SER A 206 6.37 -14.24 -10.21
C SER A 206 7.22 -15.49 -10.42
N GLN A 207 7.34 -16.37 -9.40
CA GLN A 207 8.25 -17.52 -9.38
C GLN A 207 9.72 -17.13 -9.64
N LYS A 208 10.15 -16.03 -9.07
CA LYS A 208 11.46 -15.40 -9.20
C LYS A 208 12.07 -15.17 -7.82
N GLY A 209 13.29 -14.66 -7.79
CA GLY A 209 13.93 -14.10 -6.62
C GLY A 209 14.43 -12.69 -6.87
N ALA A 210 15.22 -12.16 -5.95
CA ALA A 210 15.72 -10.80 -6.03
C ALA A 210 17.10 -10.66 -5.37
N VAL A 211 17.90 -9.74 -5.89
CA VAL A 211 19.07 -9.22 -5.20
C VAL A 211 18.82 -7.74 -4.92
N VAL A 212 18.78 -7.37 -3.63
CA VAL A 212 18.52 -6.00 -3.19
C VAL A 212 19.62 -5.49 -2.28
N SER A 213 19.94 -4.20 -2.41
CA SER A 213 20.89 -3.49 -1.56
C SER A 213 20.15 -2.43 -0.76
N ILE A 214 20.20 -2.55 0.57
CA ILE A 214 19.58 -1.61 1.49
C ILE A 214 20.62 -0.59 1.94
N HIS A 215 20.39 0.66 1.58
CA HIS A 215 21.26 1.79 1.91
C HIS A 215 20.48 2.90 2.61
N ASP A 216 21.18 3.86 3.18
CA ASP A 216 20.64 4.89 4.09
C ASP A 216 19.49 5.74 3.52
N ARG A 217 19.27 5.74 2.19
CA ARG A 217 18.14 6.43 1.56
C ARG A 217 16.83 5.61 1.58
N VAL A 218 16.91 4.29 1.83
CA VAL A 218 15.75 3.39 1.78
C VAL A 218 14.87 3.56 3.01
N PHE A 219 15.45 3.87 4.15
CA PHE A 219 14.77 3.94 5.43
C PHE A 219 14.96 5.29 6.13
N THR A 220 14.10 5.59 7.09
CA THR A 220 14.08 6.90 7.79
C THR A 220 14.93 6.92 9.05
N ASN A 221 15.00 5.82 9.82
CA ASN A 221 15.73 5.75 11.07
C ASN A 221 16.82 4.66 11.09
N SER A 222 16.45 3.45 10.76
CA SER A 222 17.35 2.31 10.85
C SER A 222 16.99 1.24 9.82
N ILE A 223 17.92 0.33 9.57
CA ILE A 223 17.74 -0.76 8.61
C ILE A 223 16.57 -1.69 8.97
N GLU A 224 16.19 -1.75 10.25
CA GLU A 224 15.03 -2.51 10.72
C GLU A 224 13.68 -1.92 10.25
N ASP A 225 13.70 -0.72 9.68
CA ASP A 225 12.49 -0.14 9.08
C ASP A 225 12.03 -0.92 7.84
N VAL A 226 12.94 -1.66 7.17
CA VAL A 226 12.59 -2.47 5.99
C VAL A 226 11.68 -3.67 6.30
N VAL A 227 11.59 -4.06 7.57
CA VAL A 227 10.67 -5.09 8.08
C VAL A 227 9.53 -4.50 8.93
N GLY A 228 9.49 -3.17 9.05
CA GLY A 228 8.32 -2.45 9.56
C GLY A 228 7.22 -2.48 8.51
N GLY A 229 6.05 -2.10 8.77
CA GLY A 229 4.98 -1.92 7.79
C GLY A 229 4.40 -0.53 7.88
N ASP A 230 3.20 -0.39 7.28
CA ASP A 230 2.36 0.77 7.49
C ASP A 230 2.85 2.04 6.75
N ASP A 231 3.59 1.86 5.65
CA ASP A 231 4.15 2.96 4.85
C ASP A 231 3.32 3.32 3.62
N TYR A 232 2.60 2.36 3.00
CA TYR A 232 1.73 2.51 1.83
C TYR A 232 2.38 3.19 0.62
N VAL A 233 3.69 3.05 0.48
CA VAL A 233 4.44 3.44 -0.70
C VAL A 233 4.39 2.32 -1.74
N LEU A 234 4.55 2.64 -3.03
CA LEU A 234 4.54 1.64 -4.09
C LEU A 234 5.91 0.96 -4.20
N LEU A 235 5.94 -0.38 -4.09
CA LEU A 235 7.03 -1.25 -4.48
C LEU A 235 6.71 -1.83 -5.86
N PHE A 236 7.62 -1.69 -6.84
CA PHE A 236 7.35 -2.10 -8.21
C PHE A 236 8.59 -2.58 -8.95
N THR A 237 8.35 -3.31 -10.04
CA THR A 237 9.40 -3.73 -10.97
C THR A 237 9.14 -3.23 -12.38
N CYS A 238 10.21 -2.92 -13.09
CA CYS A 238 10.14 -2.53 -14.49
C CYS A 238 11.46 -2.84 -15.23
N PRO A 239 11.43 -2.98 -16.56
CA PRO A 239 12.65 -3.15 -17.37
C PRO A 239 13.60 -1.96 -17.21
N SER A 240 14.92 -2.23 -17.13
CA SER A 240 15.99 -1.25 -16.91
C SER A 240 16.01 -0.10 -17.92
N LYS A 241 15.53 -0.32 -19.13
CA LYS A 241 15.39 0.72 -20.18
C LYS A 241 14.48 1.88 -19.77
N HIS A 242 13.67 1.73 -18.71
CA HIS A 242 12.74 2.75 -18.21
C HIS A 242 13.27 3.55 -17.01
N ASN A 243 14.51 3.32 -16.57
CA ASN A 243 15.09 3.98 -15.38
C ASN A 243 15.00 5.50 -15.40
N GLU A 244 15.35 6.13 -16.51
CA GLU A 244 15.30 7.59 -16.63
C GLU A 244 13.87 8.12 -16.58
N LEU A 245 12.92 7.36 -17.13
CA LEU A 245 11.50 7.69 -17.08
C LEU A 245 10.96 7.56 -15.65
N VAL A 246 11.32 6.50 -14.93
CA VAL A 246 10.96 6.32 -13.50
C VAL A 246 11.46 7.50 -12.68
N LYS A 247 12.73 7.87 -12.81
CA LYS A 247 13.31 9.04 -12.09
C LYS A 247 12.61 10.35 -12.42
N LYS A 248 12.20 10.53 -13.67
CA LYS A 248 11.47 11.73 -14.11
C LYS A 248 10.06 11.78 -13.51
N ILE A 249 9.33 10.65 -13.45
CA ILE A 249 7.99 10.57 -12.89
C ILE A 249 8.02 10.61 -11.36
N LEU A 250 8.96 9.86 -10.76
CA LEU A 250 9.13 9.72 -9.30
C LEU A 250 10.56 10.11 -8.90
N PRO A 251 10.88 11.40 -8.74
CA PRO A 251 12.23 11.86 -8.38
C PRO A 251 12.75 11.29 -7.04
N ASN A 252 11.84 10.98 -6.12
CA ASN A 252 12.15 10.40 -4.81
C ASN A 252 12.23 8.88 -4.81
N SER A 253 11.95 8.21 -5.94
CA SER A 253 12.03 6.75 -6.02
C SER A 253 13.45 6.26 -5.77
N ILE A 254 13.54 5.10 -5.15
CA ILE A 254 14.80 4.49 -4.75
C ILE A 254 14.89 3.13 -5.43
N LYS A 255 15.95 2.95 -6.23
CA LYS A 255 16.29 1.66 -6.78
C LYS A 255 16.89 0.78 -5.68
N LEU A 256 16.34 -0.42 -5.53
CA LEU A 256 16.77 -1.38 -4.52
C LEU A 256 17.68 -2.46 -5.12
N GLY A 257 17.46 -2.88 -6.35
CA GLY A 257 18.18 -3.98 -6.97
C GLY A 257 17.50 -4.52 -8.21
N SER A 258 17.55 -5.83 -8.42
CA SER A 258 16.96 -6.48 -9.59
C SER A 258 16.36 -7.85 -9.29
N ILE A 259 15.42 -8.26 -10.13
CA ILE A 259 14.79 -9.59 -10.13
C ILE A 259 15.75 -10.62 -10.73
N THR A 260 15.81 -11.79 -10.11
CA THR A 260 16.69 -12.90 -10.51
C THR A 260 15.90 -14.16 -10.88
N GLN A 261 16.54 -15.09 -11.59
CA GLN A 261 15.96 -16.40 -11.92
C GLN A 261 15.89 -17.32 -10.70
N GLU A 262 16.88 -17.25 -9.83
CA GLU A 262 16.94 -17.98 -8.55
C GLU A 262 15.83 -17.50 -7.64
N LYS A 263 15.13 -18.44 -6.96
CA LYS A 263 13.95 -18.13 -6.14
C LYS A 263 14.27 -17.62 -4.73
N GLU A 264 15.49 -17.14 -4.51
CA GLU A 264 15.93 -16.57 -3.24
C GLU A 264 15.97 -15.05 -3.28
N ILE A 265 15.75 -14.42 -2.13
CA ILE A 265 15.95 -12.99 -1.96
C ILE A 265 17.25 -12.80 -1.19
N LEU A 266 18.25 -12.23 -1.86
CA LEU A 266 19.51 -11.84 -1.25
C LEU A 266 19.45 -10.35 -0.88
N VAL A 267 19.63 -10.08 0.40
CA VAL A 267 19.64 -8.72 0.93
C VAL A 267 21.06 -8.37 1.36
N THR A 268 21.57 -7.25 0.84
CA THR A 268 22.89 -6.73 1.21
C THR A 268 22.77 -5.33 1.80
N ASP A 269 23.77 -4.93 2.57
CA ASP A 269 23.96 -3.52 2.95
C ASP A 269 24.68 -2.74 1.83
N LYS A 270 24.90 -1.45 2.06
CA LYS A 270 25.63 -0.56 1.13
C LYS A 270 27.07 -0.99 0.84
N THR A 271 27.64 -1.90 1.61
CA THR A 271 29.01 -2.43 1.41
C THR A 271 29.02 -3.76 0.65
N GLY A 272 27.84 -4.32 0.32
CA GLY A 272 27.68 -5.62 -0.31
C GLY A 272 27.70 -6.81 0.66
N LYS A 273 27.67 -6.56 1.97
CA LYS A 273 27.62 -7.61 2.99
C LYS A 273 26.19 -8.10 3.12
N ASN A 274 26.00 -9.43 3.12
CA ASN A 274 24.70 -10.05 3.31
C ASN A 274 24.11 -9.71 4.68
N ILE A 275 22.82 -9.40 4.69
CA ILE A 275 22.01 -9.13 5.88
C ILE A 275 20.92 -10.19 5.95
N ASN A 276 20.80 -10.83 7.12
CA ASN A 276 19.73 -11.77 7.39
C ASN A 276 18.77 -11.18 8.42
N PHE A 277 17.50 -11.03 8.02
CA PHE A 277 16.42 -10.62 8.91
C PHE A 277 15.72 -11.85 9.48
N LYS A 278 15.43 -11.84 10.78
CA LYS A 278 14.69 -12.94 11.44
C LYS A 278 13.26 -13.06 10.92
N ASN A 279 12.61 -11.91 10.69
CA ASN A 279 11.29 -11.80 10.11
C ASN A 279 11.38 -10.84 8.92
N LEU A 280 10.58 -11.06 7.89
CA LEU A 280 10.57 -10.21 6.70
C LEU A 280 9.59 -9.03 6.80
N GLY A 281 8.67 -9.06 7.77
CA GLY A 281 7.64 -8.04 7.92
C GLY A 281 6.70 -8.35 9.09
N TRP A 282 5.59 -7.61 9.15
CA TRP A 282 4.51 -7.80 10.10
C TRP A 282 3.66 -9.01 9.71
N ASP A 283 3.37 -9.88 10.67
CA ASP A 283 2.42 -10.98 10.53
C ASP A 283 1.20 -10.66 11.41
N SER A 284 0.04 -10.52 10.78
CA SER A 284 -1.21 -10.13 11.44
C SER A 284 -2.02 -11.32 11.99
N LEU A 285 -1.53 -12.57 11.82
CA LEU A 285 -2.24 -13.80 12.23
C LEU A 285 -1.39 -14.65 13.17
#